data_645ba0b177e282fa50af4fc4489f3fe3
#
_entry.id   645ba0b177e282fa50af4fc4489f3fe3
#
_cell.length_a   1.000
_cell.length_b   1.000
_cell.length_c   1.000
_cell.angle_alpha   90.00
_cell.angle_beta   90.00
_cell.angle_gamma   90.00
#
_symmetry.space_group_name_H-M   'P 1'
#
loop_
_entity.id
_entity.type
_entity.pdbx_description
1 polymer ?
#
loop_
_entity_poly.entity_id
_entity_poly.type
_entity_poly.pdbx_seq_one_letter_code
_entity_poly.pdbx_strand_id
1 'polypeptide(L)'
;MHAMGMLHLVRHGQARFASDDYDRLSELGQRQCHALGRWYAARGQRFGAVITGTLTRHRQSLAALAEGLGALPAATEFAALNEYDSEAMLRAALAEPTLAPPGPLPAPTTPDGYRAHFRLLRQALAAWTAGTLNVPGMPAHAEWRAGIATVLEHVRTQTEGDVLLVSSGGPIASATALVVGAGGDAWVALNLRLRNSALTEFALSPRRPVLHSFNTLPHLHTPEQAHWVTYA
;
A
#
# COMPACT_ATOMS: atom_id res chain seq x y z
N MET A 1 -0.07 -17.10 -27.84
CA MET A 1 0.53 -17.03 -26.52
C MET A 1 0.46 -15.57 -26.10
N HIS A 2 -0.38 -15.21 -25.16
CA HIS A 2 -0.38 -13.85 -24.60
C HIS A 2 0.96 -13.64 -23.91
N ALA A 3 1.64 -12.54 -24.20
CA ALA A 3 2.86 -12.18 -23.50
C ALA A 3 2.50 -12.05 -22.02
N MET A 4 3.17 -12.82 -21.16
CA MET A 4 2.98 -12.73 -19.72
C MET A 4 3.56 -11.40 -19.25
N GLY A 5 2.69 -10.49 -18.78
CA GLY A 5 3.09 -9.18 -18.27
C GLY A 5 3.54 -9.25 -16.82
N MET A 6 3.96 -8.10 -16.32
CA MET A 6 4.27 -7.87 -14.90
C MET A 6 3.21 -6.95 -14.28
N LEU A 7 2.78 -7.27 -13.07
CA LEU A 7 2.00 -6.35 -12.24
C LEU A 7 2.97 -5.62 -11.29
N HIS A 8 3.06 -4.32 -11.47
CA HIS A 8 3.87 -3.41 -10.66
C HIS A 8 2.97 -2.73 -9.62
N LEU A 9 3.02 -3.17 -8.37
CA LEU A 9 2.29 -2.55 -7.27
C LEU A 9 3.18 -1.49 -6.62
N VAL A 10 2.71 -0.26 -6.62
CA VAL A 10 3.42 0.90 -6.06
C VAL A 10 2.66 1.43 -4.85
N ARG A 11 3.30 1.47 -3.69
CA ARG A 11 2.76 2.20 -2.55
C ARG A 11 2.81 3.70 -2.85
N HIS A 12 1.78 4.44 -2.50
CA HIS A 12 1.78 5.89 -2.59
C HIS A 12 3.04 6.52 -1.97
N GLY A 13 3.44 7.69 -2.43
CA GLY A 13 4.50 8.50 -1.83
C GLY A 13 4.16 8.91 -0.39
N GLN A 14 5.11 9.48 0.32
CA GLN A 14 4.88 9.96 1.68
C GLN A 14 3.67 10.91 1.73
N ALA A 15 2.72 10.61 2.62
CA ALA A 15 1.59 11.47 2.91
C ALA A 15 1.98 12.58 3.91
N ARG A 16 1.15 13.63 4.02
CA ARG A 16 1.31 14.69 5.01
C ARG A 16 0.95 14.16 6.39
N PHE A 17 1.94 13.87 7.21
CA PHE A 17 1.73 13.40 8.56
C PHE A 17 1.27 14.56 9.48
N ALA A 18 0.35 14.27 10.42
CA ALA A 18 -0.17 15.21 11.42
C ALA A 18 -0.77 16.52 10.85
N SER A 19 -1.39 16.48 9.67
CA SER A 19 -2.16 17.59 9.10
C SER A 19 -3.64 17.21 8.98
N ASP A 20 -4.51 18.21 9.01
CA ASP A 20 -5.97 18.05 8.78
C ASP A 20 -6.29 17.44 7.39
N ASP A 21 -5.30 17.38 6.51
CA ASP A 21 -5.41 16.86 5.14
C ASP A 21 -4.40 15.70 4.92
N TYR A 22 -4.48 14.69 5.79
CA TYR A 22 -3.61 13.49 5.74
C TYR A 22 -3.71 12.73 4.41
N ASP A 23 -4.83 12.83 3.68
CA ASP A 23 -5.00 12.13 2.39
C ASP A 23 -4.26 12.81 1.22
N ARG A 24 -3.30 13.70 1.48
CA ARG A 24 -2.44 14.32 0.46
C ARG A 24 -0.99 13.91 0.59
N LEU A 25 -0.29 13.91 -0.53
CA LEU A 25 1.16 13.74 -0.53
C LEU A 25 1.88 14.95 0.06
N SER A 26 2.99 14.69 0.76
CA SER A 26 4.00 15.70 1.03
C SER A 26 4.79 16.02 -0.26
N GLU A 27 5.55 17.12 -0.25
CA GLU A 27 6.47 17.43 -1.35
C GLU A 27 7.50 16.31 -1.57
N LEU A 28 7.95 15.66 -0.48
CA LEU A 28 8.84 14.52 -0.58
C LEU A 28 8.12 13.34 -1.26
N GLY A 29 6.85 13.08 -0.91
CA GLY A 29 6.07 12.02 -1.54
C GLY A 29 5.89 12.22 -3.04
N GLN A 30 5.68 13.45 -3.48
CA GLN A 30 5.64 13.78 -4.91
C GLN A 30 6.99 13.51 -5.59
N ARG A 31 8.10 13.94 -4.97
CA ARG A 31 9.47 13.69 -5.48
C ARG A 31 9.79 12.19 -5.56
N GLN A 32 9.39 11.40 -4.56
CA GLN A 32 9.55 9.94 -4.56
C GLN A 32 8.86 9.30 -5.78
N CYS A 33 7.59 9.63 -6.00
CA CYS A 33 6.81 9.06 -7.11
C CYS A 33 7.33 9.55 -8.48
N HIS A 34 7.70 10.82 -8.61
CA HIS A 34 8.31 11.36 -9.82
C HIS A 34 9.65 10.64 -10.15
N ALA A 35 10.49 10.40 -9.13
CA ALA A 35 11.75 9.67 -9.30
C ALA A 35 11.49 8.23 -9.80
N LEU A 36 10.44 7.55 -9.31
CA LEU A 36 10.04 6.22 -9.81
C LEU A 36 9.59 6.30 -11.27
N GLY A 37 8.84 7.33 -11.65
CA GLY A 37 8.45 7.57 -13.04
C GLY A 37 9.66 7.72 -13.95
N ARG A 38 10.65 8.52 -13.56
CA ARG A 38 11.91 8.67 -14.29
C ARG A 38 12.71 7.37 -14.38
N TRP A 39 12.68 6.56 -13.32
CA TRP A 39 13.34 5.25 -13.32
C TRP A 39 12.71 4.30 -14.35
N TYR A 40 11.38 4.31 -14.47
CA TYR A 40 10.67 3.58 -15.52
C TYR A 40 10.97 4.13 -16.92
N ALA A 41 10.96 5.46 -17.08
CA ALA A 41 11.27 6.10 -18.39
C ALA A 41 12.66 5.71 -18.90
N ALA A 42 13.67 5.72 -18.03
CA ALA A 42 15.04 5.34 -18.37
C ALA A 42 15.17 3.88 -18.84
N ARG A 43 14.17 3.03 -18.57
CA ARG A 43 14.10 1.62 -18.98
C ARG A 43 13.16 1.39 -20.16
N GLY A 44 12.57 2.44 -20.70
CA GLY A 44 11.57 2.32 -21.75
C GLY A 44 10.31 1.56 -21.32
N GLN A 45 10.02 1.53 -20.00
CA GLN A 45 8.87 0.82 -19.47
C GLN A 45 7.58 1.40 -20.03
N ARG A 46 6.68 0.51 -20.42
CA ARG A 46 5.33 0.86 -20.86
C ARG A 46 4.32 0.00 -20.12
N PHE A 47 3.15 0.58 -19.85
CA PHE A 47 2.06 -0.10 -19.18
C PHE A 47 0.86 -0.22 -20.13
N GLY A 48 0.30 -1.41 -20.24
CA GLY A 48 -0.92 -1.67 -21.00
C GLY A 48 -2.17 -1.24 -20.24
N ALA A 49 -2.12 -1.26 -18.90
CA ALA A 49 -3.21 -0.82 -18.03
C ALA A 49 -2.68 -0.11 -16.78
N VAL A 50 -3.49 0.79 -16.24
CA VAL A 50 -3.23 1.51 -14.98
C VAL A 50 -4.43 1.33 -14.06
N ILE A 51 -4.16 0.97 -12.82
CA ILE A 51 -5.15 0.74 -11.77
C ILE A 51 -4.76 1.54 -10.53
N THR A 52 -5.73 2.11 -9.83
CA THR A 52 -5.47 2.86 -8.60
C THR A 52 -6.61 2.74 -7.59
N GLY A 53 -6.32 3.00 -6.33
CA GLY A 53 -7.36 3.28 -5.34
C GLY A 53 -7.94 4.68 -5.50
N THR A 54 -9.01 4.98 -4.77
CA THR A 54 -9.76 6.25 -4.91
C THR A 54 -9.26 7.37 -3.98
N LEU A 55 -8.26 7.10 -3.11
CA LEU A 55 -7.73 8.11 -2.19
C LEU A 55 -6.93 9.18 -2.94
N THR A 56 -6.97 10.41 -2.42
CA THR A 56 -6.27 11.55 -3.01
C THR A 56 -4.77 11.27 -3.15
N ARG A 57 -4.13 10.69 -2.14
CA ARG A 57 -2.72 10.31 -2.18
C ARG A 57 -2.38 9.27 -3.25
N HIS A 58 -3.33 8.38 -3.62
CA HIS A 58 -3.14 7.44 -4.73
C HIS A 58 -3.12 8.17 -6.07
N ARG A 59 -4.13 9.03 -6.32
CA ARG A 59 -4.22 9.83 -7.54
C ARG A 59 -3.03 10.78 -7.70
N GLN A 60 -2.60 11.44 -6.62
CA GLN A 60 -1.43 12.31 -6.63
C GLN A 60 -0.13 11.55 -6.88
N SER A 61 0.01 10.34 -6.31
CA SER A 61 1.17 9.47 -6.59
C SER A 61 1.22 9.06 -8.05
N LEU A 62 0.08 8.69 -8.62
CA LEU A 62 -0.03 8.33 -10.02
C LEU A 62 0.30 9.53 -10.92
N ALA A 63 -0.21 10.72 -10.61
CA ALA A 63 0.09 11.95 -11.36
C ALA A 63 1.58 12.27 -11.36
N ALA A 64 2.22 12.27 -10.17
CA ALA A 64 3.66 12.54 -10.05
C ALA A 64 4.52 11.46 -10.77
N LEU A 65 4.08 10.20 -10.74
CA LEU A 65 4.74 9.13 -11.48
C LEU A 65 4.61 9.35 -13.00
N ALA A 66 3.42 9.74 -13.47
CA ALA A 66 3.17 10.05 -14.88
C ALA A 66 4.01 11.21 -15.38
N GLU A 67 4.19 12.27 -14.59
CA GLU A 67 5.09 13.38 -14.91
C GLU A 67 6.54 12.92 -15.16
N GLY A 68 7.01 11.94 -14.37
CA GLY A 68 8.36 11.39 -14.53
C GLY A 68 8.49 10.38 -15.67
N LEU A 69 7.44 9.60 -15.94
CA LEU A 69 7.44 8.53 -16.95
C LEU A 69 7.09 9.05 -18.34
N GLY A 70 6.16 9.99 -18.45
CA GLY A 70 5.48 10.41 -19.65
C GLY A 70 4.04 9.90 -19.72
N ALA A 71 3.57 9.50 -20.90
CA ALA A 71 2.18 9.09 -21.08
C ALA A 71 1.85 7.75 -20.40
N LEU A 72 0.71 7.74 -19.71
CA LEU A 72 0.08 6.56 -19.13
C LEU A 72 -1.35 6.38 -19.69
N PRO A 73 -1.87 5.14 -19.78
CA PRO A 73 -3.28 4.91 -20.01
C PRO A 73 -4.15 5.55 -18.92
N ALA A 74 -5.43 5.79 -19.24
CA ALA A 74 -6.41 6.21 -18.24
C ALA A 74 -6.51 5.17 -17.12
N ALA A 75 -6.54 5.63 -15.87
CA ALA A 75 -6.58 4.75 -14.72
C ALA A 75 -8.01 4.23 -14.46
N THR A 76 -8.12 2.94 -14.14
CA THR A 76 -9.32 2.34 -13.56
C THR A 76 -9.21 2.40 -12.04
N GLU A 77 -10.22 2.94 -11.38
CA GLU A 77 -10.24 3.11 -9.93
C GLU A 77 -11.02 1.99 -9.22
N PHE A 78 -10.45 1.45 -8.14
CA PHE A 78 -11.09 0.47 -7.27
C PHE A 78 -11.00 0.91 -5.81
N ALA A 79 -12.15 1.15 -5.16
CA ALA A 79 -12.19 1.48 -3.73
C ALA A 79 -11.61 0.36 -2.84
N ALA A 80 -11.64 -0.90 -3.30
CA ALA A 80 -11.01 -2.04 -2.63
C ALA A 80 -9.49 -1.91 -2.46
N LEU A 81 -8.84 -0.98 -3.17
CA LEU A 81 -7.41 -0.67 -3.05
C LEU A 81 -7.13 0.46 -2.06
N ASN A 82 -8.14 0.99 -1.38
CA ASN A 82 -7.96 1.99 -0.34
C ASN A 82 -7.41 1.35 0.94
N GLU A 83 -6.65 2.16 1.68
CA GLU A 83 -6.14 1.75 3.00
C GLU A 83 -7.29 1.56 4.00
N TYR A 84 -7.09 0.68 4.96
CA TYR A 84 -7.95 0.59 6.13
C TYR A 84 -7.88 1.89 6.96
N ASP A 85 -8.93 2.19 7.72
CA ASP A 85 -8.96 3.34 8.63
C ASP A 85 -8.18 3.02 9.92
N SER A 86 -6.94 3.50 9.99
CA SER A 86 -6.06 3.29 11.14
C SER A 86 -6.55 3.98 12.41
N GLU A 87 -7.28 5.09 12.30
CA GLU A 87 -7.84 5.78 13.46
C GLU A 87 -9.05 5.02 14.02
N ALA A 88 -9.96 4.53 13.15
CA ALA A 88 -11.03 3.66 13.58
C ALA A 88 -10.49 2.37 14.22
N MET A 89 -9.42 1.81 13.68
CA MET A 89 -8.73 0.65 14.23
C MET A 89 -8.21 0.91 15.65
N LEU A 90 -7.52 2.04 15.85
CA LEU A 90 -7.03 2.44 17.19
C LEU A 90 -8.17 2.71 18.17
N ARG A 91 -9.23 3.40 17.75
CA ARG A 91 -10.42 3.64 18.59
C ARG A 91 -11.06 2.31 19.00
N ALA A 92 -11.23 1.37 18.10
CA ALA A 92 -11.77 0.05 18.40
C ALA A 92 -10.89 -0.73 19.40
N ALA A 93 -9.55 -0.69 19.20
CA ALA A 93 -8.61 -1.35 20.10
C ALA A 93 -8.60 -0.73 21.51
N LEU A 94 -8.77 0.58 21.65
CA LEU A 94 -8.88 1.26 22.94
C LEU A 94 -10.18 0.91 23.67
N ALA A 95 -11.24 0.61 22.93
CA ALA A 95 -12.52 0.19 23.49
C ALA A 95 -12.57 -1.31 23.85
N GLU A 96 -11.62 -2.11 23.34
CA GLU A 96 -11.55 -3.55 23.57
C GLU A 96 -10.72 -3.86 24.82
N PRO A 97 -11.33 -4.39 25.90
CA PRO A 97 -10.63 -4.58 27.19
C PRO A 97 -9.36 -5.43 27.11
N THR A 98 -9.31 -6.37 26.16
CA THR A 98 -8.15 -7.27 25.98
C THR A 98 -6.99 -6.62 25.25
N LEU A 99 -7.21 -5.49 24.59
CA LEU A 99 -6.21 -4.74 23.81
C LEU A 99 -5.87 -3.38 24.45
N ALA A 100 -6.81 -2.80 25.20
CA ALA A 100 -6.64 -1.50 25.82
C ALA A 100 -5.42 -1.49 26.76
N PRO A 101 -4.53 -0.51 26.65
CA PRO A 101 -3.42 -0.36 27.59
C PRO A 101 -3.93 -0.02 28.99
N PRO A 102 -3.15 -0.29 30.06
CA PRO A 102 -3.59 -0.04 31.45
C PRO A 102 -3.75 1.45 31.80
N GLY A 103 -3.48 2.35 30.89
CA GLY A 103 -3.60 3.79 31.08
C GLY A 103 -3.68 4.54 29.73
N PRO A 104 -3.81 5.89 29.76
CA PRO A 104 -3.92 6.68 28.57
C PRO A 104 -2.65 6.58 27.72
N LEU A 105 -2.82 6.53 26.39
CA LEU A 105 -1.68 6.59 25.46
C LEU A 105 -1.02 7.98 25.53
N PRO A 106 0.31 8.05 25.58
CA PRO A 106 1.03 9.31 25.40
C PRO A 106 0.70 9.94 24.04
N ALA A 107 0.86 11.26 23.93
CA ALA A 107 0.62 11.96 22.66
C ALA A 107 1.48 11.37 21.51
N PRO A 108 0.92 11.12 20.32
CA PRO A 108 1.66 10.51 19.19
C PRO A 108 2.74 11.42 18.61
N THR A 109 2.87 12.64 19.12
CA THR A 109 3.93 13.61 18.76
C THR A 109 5.25 13.36 19.48
N THR A 110 5.28 12.48 20.47
CA THR A 110 6.52 12.10 21.19
C THR A 110 7.02 10.72 20.69
N PRO A 111 8.34 10.44 20.77
CA PRO A 111 8.87 9.12 20.38
C PRO A 111 8.23 7.95 21.16
N ASP A 112 7.93 8.13 22.45
CA ASP A 112 7.28 7.12 23.27
C ASP A 112 5.79 6.95 22.88
N GLY A 113 5.12 8.06 22.63
CA GLY A 113 3.74 8.06 22.16
C GLY A 113 3.63 7.38 20.80
N TYR A 114 4.50 7.72 19.85
CA TYR A 114 4.55 7.05 18.55
C TYR A 114 4.73 5.53 18.69
N ARG A 115 5.69 5.09 19.53
CA ARG A 115 5.92 3.66 19.79
C ARG A 115 4.70 2.97 20.44
N ALA A 116 4.02 3.66 21.34
CA ALA A 116 2.83 3.12 22.00
C ALA A 116 1.66 2.95 21.03
N HIS A 117 1.37 3.98 20.22
CA HIS A 117 0.35 3.92 19.17
C HIS A 117 0.65 2.85 18.12
N PHE A 118 1.90 2.75 17.67
CA PHE A 118 2.32 1.74 16.71
C PHE A 118 2.17 0.31 17.27
N ARG A 119 2.50 0.10 18.54
CA ARG A 119 2.30 -1.19 19.23
C ARG A 119 0.81 -1.55 19.29
N LEU A 120 -0.04 -0.61 19.70
CA LEU A 120 -1.49 -0.82 19.75
C LEU A 120 -2.06 -1.09 18.35
N LEU A 121 -1.66 -0.33 17.34
CA LEU A 121 -2.08 -0.57 15.95
C LEU A 121 -1.70 -1.98 15.49
N ARG A 122 -0.49 -2.43 15.79
CA ARG A 122 -0.05 -3.80 15.46
C ARG A 122 -0.94 -4.87 16.12
N GLN A 123 -1.29 -4.69 17.40
CA GLN A 123 -2.19 -5.60 18.13
C GLN A 123 -3.61 -5.57 17.54
N ALA A 124 -4.12 -4.38 17.24
CA ALA A 124 -5.43 -4.22 16.61
C ALA A 124 -5.49 -4.90 15.23
N LEU A 125 -4.47 -4.72 14.39
CA LEU A 125 -4.37 -5.39 13.09
C LEU A 125 -4.33 -6.92 13.24
N ALA A 126 -3.58 -7.44 14.20
CA ALA A 126 -3.54 -8.88 14.47
C ALA A 126 -4.92 -9.40 14.91
N ALA A 127 -5.60 -8.69 15.80
CA ALA A 127 -6.94 -9.06 16.26
C ALA A 127 -8.00 -8.95 15.13
N TRP A 128 -7.90 -7.93 14.27
CA TRP A 128 -8.77 -7.78 13.10
C TRP A 128 -8.56 -8.92 12.09
N THR A 129 -7.30 -9.30 11.81
CA THR A 129 -7.01 -10.43 10.92
C THR A 129 -7.46 -11.77 11.49
N ALA A 130 -7.45 -11.92 12.81
CA ALA A 130 -7.97 -13.10 13.51
C ALA A 130 -9.50 -13.11 13.63
N GLY A 131 -10.20 -12.02 13.27
CA GLY A 131 -11.64 -11.86 13.42
C GLY A 131 -12.11 -11.64 14.85
N THR A 132 -11.20 -11.31 15.78
CA THR A 132 -11.51 -11.07 17.21
C THR A 132 -11.73 -9.59 17.54
N LEU A 133 -11.41 -8.67 16.62
CA LEU A 133 -11.70 -7.24 16.73
C LEU A 133 -12.66 -6.82 15.63
N ASN A 134 -13.84 -6.33 16.02
CA ASN A 134 -14.76 -5.66 15.11
C ASN A 134 -14.46 -4.15 15.11
N VAL A 135 -14.31 -3.55 13.94
CA VAL A 135 -14.02 -2.11 13.79
C VAL A 135 -15.24 -1.43 13.18
N PRO A 136 -15.98 -0.60 13.96
CA PRO A 136 -17.16 0.08 13.46
C PRO A 136 -16.86 0.91 12.21
N GLY A 137 -17.69 0.76 11.17
CA GLY A 137 -17.52 1.45 9.88
C GLY A 137 -16.54 0.78 8.91
N MET A 138 -15.88 -0.31 9.31
CA MET A 138 -15.03 -1.10 8.43
C MET A 138 -15.62 -2.51 8.19
N PRO A 139 -15.38 -3.12 7.03
CA PRO A 139 -15.72 -4.52 6.80
C PRO A 139 -14.85 -5.45 7.67
N ALA A 140 -15.27 -6.70 7.84
CA ALA A 140 -14.40 -7.73 8.38
C ALA A 140 -13.15 -7.90 7.50
N HIS A 141 -12.00 -8.26 8.12
CA HIS A 141 -10.74 -8.42 7.36
C HIS A 141 -10.87 -9.39 6.18
N ALA A 142 -11.62 -10.48 6.34
CA ALA A 142 -11.85 -11.46 5.28
C ALA A 142 -12.59 -10.84 4.07
N GLU A 143 -13.58 -10.00 4.31
CA GLU A 143 -14.33 -9.28 3.27
C GLU A 143 -13.47 -8.23 2.58
N TRP A 144 -12.74 -7.43 3.36
CA TRP A 144 -11.79 -6.44 2.82
C TRP A 144 -10.73 -7.11 1.94
N ARG A 145 -10.16 -8.22 2.39
CA ARG A 145 -9.19 -9.03 1.64
C ARG A 145 -9.80 -9.63 0.36
N ALA A 146 -11.07 -10.05 0.39
CA ALA A 146 -11.78 -10.56 -0.78
C ALA A 146 -11.93 -9.49 -1.87
N GLY A 147 -12.17 -8.22 -1.49
CA GLY A 147 -12.16 -7.10 -2.43
C GLY A 147 -10.84 -6.96 -3.18
N ILE A 148 -9.71 -7.11 -2.49
CA ILE A 148 -8.36 -7.06 -3.09
C ILE A 148 -8.14 -8.27 -4.03
N ALA A 149 -8.60 -9.46 -3.63
CA ALA A 149 -8.53 -10.66 -4.49
C ALA A 149 -9.32 -10.46 -5.79
N THR A 150 -10.48 -9.78 -5.74
CA THR A 150 -11.27 -9.44 -6.94
C THR A 150 -10.49 -8.51 -7.88
N VAL A 151 -9.74 -7.54 -7.35
CA VAL A 151 -8.89 -6.67 -8.19
C VAL A 151 -7.74 -7.45 -8.83
N LEU A 152 -7.09 -8.36 -8.09
CA LEU A 152 -6.05 -9.24 -8.67
C LEU A 152 -6.59 -10.12 -9.78
N GLU A 153 -7.82 -10.62 -9.63
CA GLU A 153 -8.50 -11.41 -10.66
C GLU A 153 -8.86 -10.55 -11.88
N HIS A 154 -9.31 -9.31 -11.67
CA HIS A 154 -9.52 -8.35 -12.76
C HIS A 154 -8.22 -8.11 -13.54
N VAL A 155 -7.10 -7.86 -12.85
CA VAL A 155 -5.77 -7.73 -13.50
C VAL A 155 -5.47 -8.96 -14.34
N ARG A 156 -5.64 -10.15 -13.79
CA ARG A 156 -5.31 -11.41 -14.47
C ARG A 156 -6.16 -11.66 -15.74
N THR A 157 -7.43 -11.23 -15.74
CA THR A 157 -8.42 -11.62 -16.77
C THR A 157 -8.78 -10.50 -17.73
N GLN A 158 -8.59 -9.24 -17.33
CA GLN A 158 -9.10 -8.07 -18.07
C GLN A 158 -7.99 -7.11 -18.53
N THR A 159 -6.72 -7.43 -18.27
CA THR A 159 -5.60 -6.58 -18.69
C THR A 159 -4.60 -7.36 -19.53
N GLU A 160 -3.86 -6.65 -20.37
CA GLU A 160 -2.79 -7.20 -21.20
C GLU A 160 -1.48 -6.42 -21.00
N GLY A 161 -0.35 -7.10 -21.15
CA GLY A 161 0.97 -6.52 -20.95
C GLY A 161 1.28 -6.19 -19.49
N ASP A 162 2.17 -5.24 -19.26
CA ASP A 162 2.53 -4.79 -17.92
C ASP A 162 1.44 -3.87 -17.34
N VAL A 163 1.14 -4.03 -16.07
CA VAL A 163 0.10 -3.29 -15.34
C VAL A 163 0.74 -2.49 -14.22
N LEU A 164 0.43 -1.20 -14.16
CA LEU A 164 0.77 -0.33 -13.02
C LEU A 164 -0.41 -0.25 -12.06
N LEU A 165 -0.19 -0.57 -10.79
CA LEU A 165 -1.20 -0.45 -9.73
C LEU A 165 -0.66 0.43 -8.61
N VAL A 166 -1.33 1.56 -8.33
CA VAL A 166 -0.96 2.47 -7.23
C VAL A 166 -1.94 2.32 -6.08
N SER A 167 -1.42 2.04 -4.87
CA SER A 167 -2.26 1.75 -3.70
C SER A 167 -1.53 2.09 -2.39
N SER A 168 -2.01 1.55 -1.28
CA SER A 168 -1.50 1.71 0.08
C SER A 168 -0.84 0.44 0.63
N GLY A 169 -0.26 0.55 1.82
CA GLY A 169 0.48 -0.54 2.46
C GLY A 169 -0.36 -1.78 2.71
N GLY A 170 -1.54 -1.61 3.29
CA GLY A 170 -2.43 -2.72 3.61
C GLY A 170 -2.88 -3.54 2.40
N PRO A 171 -3.43 -2.91 1.34
CA PRO A 171 -3.79 -3.62 0.11
C PRO A 171 -2.62 -4.33 -0.57
N ILE A 172 -1.44 -3.70 -0.67
CA ILE A 172 -0.25 -4.31 -1.28
C ILE A 172 0.23 -5.51 -0.45
N ALA A 173 0.27 -5.37 0.88
CA ALA A 173 0.59 -6.49 1.78
C ALA A 173 -0.43 -7.64 1.63
N SER A 174 -1.75 -7.32 1.47
CA SER A 174 -2.79 -8.32 1.25
C SER A 174 -2.63 -9.04 -0.09
N ALA A 175 -2.37 -8.29 -1.17
CA ALA A 175 -2.07 -8.87 -2.47
C ALA A 175 -0.86 -9.82 -2.39
N THR A 176 0.20 -9.39 -1.68
CA THR A 176 1.40 -10.21 -1.47
C THR A 176 1.08 -11.47 -0.67
N ALA A 177 0.39 -11.33 0.47
CA ALA A 177 0.00 -12.46 1.31
C ALA A 177 -0.90 -13.47 0.56
N LEU A 178 -1.82 -12.98 -0.28
CA LEU A 178 -2.65 -13.85 -1.15
C LEU A 178 -1.80 -14.65 -2.13
N VAL A 179 -0.85 -14.00 -2.79
CA VAL A 179 0.00 -14.63 -3.82
C VAL A 179 0.94 -15.68 -3.21
N VAL A 180 1.53 -15.39 -2.05
CA VAL A 180 2.48 -16.33 -1.39
C VAL A 180 1.79 -17.33 -0.44
N GLY A 181 0.47 -17.23 -0.23
CA GLY A 181 -0.28 -18.10 0.69
C GLY A 181 0.01 -17.83 2.17
N ALA A 182 0.32 -16.58 2.54
CA ALA A 182 0.67 -16.21 3.90
C ALA A 182 -0.58 -15.90 4.76
N GLY A 183 -0.49 -16.17 6.07
CA GLY A 183 -1.53 -15.89 7.05
C GLY A 183 -1.52 -14.45 7.61
N GLY A 184 -2.40 -14.19 8.59
CA GLY A 184 -2.62 -12.85 9.15
C GLY A 184 -1.38 -12.22 9.80
N ASP A 185 -0.60 -12.97 10.56
CA ASP A 185 0.63 -12.45 11.20
C ASP A 185 1.66 -12.00 10.15
N ALA A 186 1.82 -12.76 9.07
CA ALA A 186 2.69 -12.39 7.95
C ALA A 186 2.17 -11.13 7.25
N TRP A 187 0.85 -11.02 7.05
CA TRP A 187 0.25 -9.81 6.49
C TRP A 187 0.57 -8.56 7.34
N VAL A 188 0.38 -8.63 8.67
CA VAL A 188 0.71 -7.52 9.59
C VAL A 188 2.18 -7.15 9.47
N ALA A 189 3.08 -8.14 9.43
CA ALA A 189 4.52 -7.90 9.32
C ALA A 189 4.90 -7.24 7.98
N LEU A 190 4.30 -7.68 6.87
CA LEU A 190 4.51 -7.09 5.54
C LEU A 190 3.98 -5.66 5.47
N ASN A 191 2.74 -5.42 5.95
CA ASN A 191 2.09 -4.11 5.93
C ASN A 191 2.92 -3.05 6.65
N LEU A 192 3.33 -3.33 7.89
CA LEU A 192 4.06 -2.39 8.73
C LEU A 192 5.50 -2.11 8.27
N ARG A 193 5.98 -2.80 7.24
CA ARG A 193 7.34 -2.65 6.69
C ARG A 193 7.39 -2.03 5.30
N LEU A 194 6.25 -1.86 4.65
CA LEU A 194 6.22 -1.25 3.32
C LEU A 194 6.69 0.20 3.37
N ARG A 195 7.60 0.56 2.46
CA ARG A 195 8.14 1.92 2.32
C ARG A 195 7.30 2.73 1.36
N ASN A 196 7.27 4.04 1.54
CA ASN A 196 6.61 4.94 0.58
C ASN A 196 7.29 4.86 -0.79
N SER A 197 6.51 4.95 -1.85
CA SER A 197 6.91 4.76 -3.25
C SER A 197 7.57 3.41 -3.58
N ALA A 198 7.54 2.45 -2.65
CA ALA A 198 8.13 1.14 -2.89
C ALA A 198 7.37 0.35 -3.96
N LEU A 199 8.14 -0.38 -4.73
CA LEU A 199 7.69 -1.27 -5.80
C LEU A 199 7.64 -2.71 -5.30
N THR A 200 6.52 -3.38 -5.55
CA THR A 200 6.33 -4.82 -5.41
C THR A 200 5.90 -5.37 -6.76
N GLU A 201 6.49 -6.44 -7.23
CA GLU A 201 6.27 -6.95 -8.58
C GLU A 201 5.79 -8.39 -8.56
N PHE A 202 4.76 -8.67 -9.35
CA PHE A 202 4.28 -10.02 -9.60
C PHE A 202 4.38 -10.35 -11.10
N ALA A 203 4.99 -11.47 -11.43
CA ALA A 203 4.88 -12.04 -12.77
C ALA A 203 3.46 -12.58 -12.95
N LEU A 204 2.75 -12.05 -13.95
CA LEU A 204 1.42 -12.52 -14.30
C LEU A 204 1.51 -13.85 -15.05
N SER A 205 0.66 -14.81 -14.69
CA SER A 205 0.56 -16.09 -15.37
C SER A 205 -0.92 -16.50 -15.49
N PRO A 206 -1.26 -17.39 -16.44
CA PRO A 206 -2.64 -17.84 -16.61
C PRO A 206 -3.23 -18.54 -15.38
N ARG A 207 -2.39 -19.15 -14.54
CA ARG A 207 -2.84 -19.87 -13.35
C ARG A 207 -2.95 -18.98 -12.13
N ARG A 208 -1.88 -18.25 -11.80
CA ARG A 208 -1.82 -17.35 -10.64
C ARG A 208 -0.61 -16.40 -10.79
N PRO A 209 -0.69 -15.18 -10.21
CA PRO A 209 0.49 -14.33 -10.09
C PRO A 209 1.59 -15.00 -9.25
N VAL A 210 2.84 -14.66 -9.53
CA VAL A 210 4.02 -15.14 -8.78
C VAL A 210 4.79 -13.93 -8.29
N LEU A 211 5.12 -13.88 -7.00
CA LEU A 211 5.93 -12.81 -6.44
C LEU A 211 7.33 -12.82 -7.07
N HIS A 212 7.71 -11.70 -7.68
CA HIS A 212 9.03 -11.48 -8.26
C HIS A 212 9.92 -10.66 -7.33
N SER A 213 9.41 -9.53 -6.84
CA SER A 213 10.11 -8.68 -5.86
C SER A 213 9.12 -8.06 -4.87
N PHE A 214 9.61 -7.68 -3.67
CA PHE A 214 8.79 -7.07 -2.63
C PHE A 214 9.49 -5.86 -2.01
N ASN A 215 8.76 -4.74 -1.92
CA ASN A 215 9.16 -3.55 -1.16
C ASN A 215 10.52 -2.98 -1.57
N THR A 216 10.82 -2.95 -2.88
CA THR A 216 12.08 -2.42 -3.42
C THR A 216 11.98 -0.92 -3.70
N LEU A 217 13.12 -0.22 -3.68
CA LEU A 217 13.22 1.21 -4.00
C LEU A 217 14.31 1.43 -5.07
N PRO A 218 14.15 0.89 -6.29
CA PRO A 218 15.20 0.93 -7.31
C PRO A 218 15.46 2.35 -7.83
N HIS A 219 14.55 3.29 -7.59
CA HIS A 219 14.63 4.69 -7.97
C HIS A 219 15.30 5.58 -6.91
N LEU A 220 15.52 5.07 -5.69
CA LEU A 220 16.17 5.77 -4.58
C LEU A 220 17.51 5.08 -4.24
N HIS A 221 18.45 5.11 -5.17
CA HIS A 221 19.67 4.32 -5.12
C HIS A 221 20.94 5.16 -4.91
N THR A 222 20.83 6.50 -4.87
CA THR A 222 21.98 7.37 -4.64
C THR A 222 22.09 7.74 -3.15
N PRO A 223 23.30 8.02 -2.64
CA PRO A 223 23.49 8.45 -1.24
C PRO A 223 22.67 9.70 -0.89
N GLU A 224 22.51 10.62 -1.84
CA GLU A 224 21.75 11.86 -1.67
C GLU A 224 20.25 11.59 -1.49
N GLN A 225 19.75 10.44 -1.93
CA GLN A 225 18.36 10.04 -1.81
C GLN A 225 18.09 9.14 -0.58
N ALA A 226 19.13 8.81 0.20
CA ALA A 226 18.95 7.94 1.37
C ALA A 226 17.93 8.49 2.39
N HIS A 227 17.89 9.82 2.55
CA HIS A 227 16.91 10.50 3.41
C HIS A 227 15.48 10.56 2.84
N TRP A 228 15.28 10.13 1.57
CA TRP A 228 13.94 10.00 0.97
C TRP A 228 13.28 8.67 1.32
N VAL A 229 13.98 7.73 1.92
CA VAL A 229 13.38 6.47 2.35
C VAL A 229 12.52 6.73 3.58
N THR A 230 11.21 6.62 3.41
CA THR A 230 10.23 6.85 4.48
C THR A 230 9.24 5.68 4.60
N TYR A 231 8.61 5.61 5.75
CA TYR A 231 7.63 4.55 6.00
C TYR A 231 6.24 5.15 6.28
N ALA A 232 5.43 5.25 6.85
CA ALA A 232 4.17 5.95 7.04
C ALA A 232 4.37 7.07 8.10
#